data_50831ff18ecb37a45a4639b5960ce37f
#
_entry.id   50831ff18ecb37a45a4639b5960ce37f
#
_cell.length_a   1.000
_cell.length_b   1.000
_cell.length_c   1.000
_cell.angle_alpha   90.00
_cell.angle_beta   90.00
_cell.angle_gamma   90.00
#
_symmetry.space_group_name_H-M   'P 1'
#
loop_
_entity.id
_entity.type
_entity.pdbx_description
1 polymer ?
#
loop_
_entity_poly.entity_id
_entity_poly.type
_entity_poly.pdbx_seq_one_letter_code
_entity_poly.pdbx_strand_id
1 'polypeptide(L)'
;MEQDLSYQLAFGTYEDALRMVGATSEPRTAATAVSAARIQLFAAMVHDGNRSYWDAEYARQRWGGLLAPPALLMGWLIPPPWQPTQQGSVRPVAGLLLRVPLPGTTFINAANDVEFLEPIVEGDLLTVVEELVSVSPEKRTRLGVGHFVQTLETYRRQDGTVVARNRNTLFRFTPAAAP
;
A
#
# COMPACT_ATOMS: atom_id res chain seq x y z
N MET A 1 23.27 16.83 -3.93
CA MET A 1 22.76 16.50 -2.58
C MET A 1 21.97 15.21 -2.75
N GLU A 2 22.63 14.10 -2.50
CA GLU A 2 22.09 12.76 -2.61
C GLU A 2 21.02 12.60 -1.51
N GLN A 3 19.74 12.48 -1.89
CA GLN A 3 18.68 12.26 -0.93
C GLN A 3 18.79 10.82 -0.46
N ASP A 4 19.12 10.63 0.81
CA ASP A 4 19.04 9.33 1.47
C ASP A 4 17.56 8.89 1.50
N LEU A 5 17.17 8.06 0.54
CA LEU A 5 15.85 7.44 0.41
C LEU A 5 15.75 6.18 1.27
N SER A 6 16.70 5.92 2.17
CA SER A 6 16.68 4.74 3.01
C SER A 6 15.44 4.76 3.91
N TYR A 7 14.62 3.72 3.79
CA TYR A 7 13.54 3.46 4.74
C TYR A 7 14.18 3.09 6.08
N GLN A 8 13.84 3.84 7.13
CA GLN A 8 14.27 3.46 8.48
C GLN A 8 13.47 2.24 8.94
N LEU A 9 14.12 1.08 8.91
CA LEU A 9 13.58 -0.14 9.49
C LEU A 9 13.71 -0.09 11.02
N ALA A 10 12.65 -0.47 11.73
CA ALA A 10 12.77 -0.72 13.17
C ALA A 10 13.50 -2.05 13.40
N PHE A 11 14.47 -2.07 14.32
CA PHE A 11 15.20 -3.27 14.68
C PHE A 11 14.80 -3.75 16.07
N GLY A 12 14.78 -5.06 16.27
CA GLY A 12 14.44 -5.72 17.52
C GLY A 12 14.40 -7.24 17.35
N THR A 13 13.75 -7.92 18.28
CA THR A 13 13.64 -9.37 18.31
C THR A 13 12.29 -9.85 17.73
N TYR A 14 12.19 -11.14 17.47
CA TYR A 14 10.93 -11.77 17.09
C TYR A 14 9.85 -11.59 18.17
N GLU A 15 10.22 -11.68 19.44
CA GLU A 15 9.34 -11.47 20.59
C GLU A 15 8.83 -10.03 20.65
N ASP A 16 9.67 -9.04 20.30
CA ASP A 16 9.25 -7.65 20.19
C ASP A 16 8.19 -7.48 19.09
N ALA A 17 8.42 -8.11 17.95
CA ALA A 17 7.49 -8.08 16.84
C ALA A 17 6.16 -8.78 17.18
N LEU A 18 6.18 -9.90 17.88
CA LEU A 18 4.96 -10.60 18.32
C LEU A 18 4.08 -9.74 19.24
N ARG A 19 4.69 -8.91 20.10
CA ARG A 19 3.93 -7.99 20.99
C ARG A 19 3.19 -6.90 20.21
N MET A 20 3.58 -6.63 18.97
CA MET A 20 2.89 -5.67 18.09
C MET A 20 1.71 -6.27 17.31
N VAL A 21 1.52 -7.59 17.32
CA VAL A 21 0.36 -8.20 16.62
C VAL A 21 -0.94 -7.63 17.15
N GLY A 22 -1.82 -7.19 16.26
CA GLY A 22 -3.04 -6.44 16.56
C GLY A 22 -2.85 -4.92 16.60
N ALA A 23 -1.62 -4.41 16.53
CA ALA A 23 -1.40 -2.96 16.43
C ALA A 23 -1.93 -2.42 15.09
N THR A 24 -2.49 -1.21 15.13
CA THR A 24 -3.00 -0.51 13.96
C THR A 24 -2.19 0.77 13.69
N SER A 25 -2.16 1.18 12.44
CA SER A 25 -1.62 2.48 12.05
C SER A 25 -2.63 3.59 12.32
N GLU A 26 -2.14 4.84 12.42
CA GLU A 26 -3.02 5.99 12.22
C GLU A 26 -3.64 5.95 10.82
N PRO A 27 -4.89 6.43 10.66
CA PRO A 27 -5.52 6.56 9.35
C PRO A 27 -4.69 7.45 8.43
N ARG A 28 -4.44 6.98 7.20
CA ARG A 28 -3.74 7.74 6.17
C ARG A 28 -4.66 8.02 5.01
N THR A 29 -4.99 9.29 4.81
CA THR A 29 -5.86 9.75 3.73
C THR A 29 -5.03 10.10 2.50
N ALA A 30 -5.54 9.76 1.31
CA ALA A 30 -4.95 10.12 0.03
C ALA A 30 -4.81 11.66 -0.09
N ALA A 31 -3.72 12.13 -0.67
CA ALA A 31 -3.50 13.56 -0.88
C ALA A 31 -4.47 14.19 -1.88
N THR A 32 -5.04 13.38 -2.76
CA THR A 32 -6.01 13.80 -3.79
C THR A 32 -7.10 12.75 -3.94
N ALA A 33 -8.29 13.17 -4.33
CA ALA A 33 -9.34 12.25 -4.73
C ALA A 33 -8.97 11.45 -5.99
N VAL A 34 -9.65 10.34 -6.19
CA VAL A 34 -9.61 9.57 -7.43
C VAL A 34 -10.01 10.47 -8.60
N SER A 35 -9.18 10.56 -9.62
CA SER A 35 -9.39 11.50 -10.73
C SER A 35 -9.39 10.81 -12.09
N ALA A 36 -10.23 11.30 -13.02
CA ALA A 36 -10.30 10.81 -14.39
C ALA A 36 -8.92 10.80 -15.06
N ALA A 37 -8.13 11.85 -14.87
CA ALA A 37 -6.80 11.97 -15.49
C ALA A 37 -5.86 10.82 -15.06
N ARG A 38 -5.84 10.46 -13.78
CA ARG A 38 -5.00 9.34 -13.29
C ARG A 38 -5.54 7.99 -13.72
N ILE A 39 -6.88 7.81 -13.74
CA ILE A 39 -7.52 6.60 -14.27
C ILE A 39 -7.09 6.37 -15.72
N GLN A 40 -7.28 7.39 -16.57
CA GLN A 40 -7.00 7.29 -18.01
C GLN A 40 -5.50 7.16 -18.30
N LEU A 41 -4.65 7.89 -17.57
CA LEU A 41 -3.19 7.77 -17.70
C LEU A 41 -2.73 6.34 -17.39
N PHE A 42 -3.20 5.75 -16.31
CA PHE A 42 -2.87 4.37 -15.95
C PHE A 42 -3.39 3.38 -17.01
N ALA A 43 -4.66 3.50 -17.41
CA ALA A 43 -5.25 2.63 -18.43
C ALA A 43 -4.50 2.73 -19.77
N ALA A 44 -4.05 3.95 -20.16
CA ALA A 44 -3.24 4.15 -21.36
C ALA A 44 -1.87 3.46 -21.25
N MET A 45 -1.21 3.56 -20.09
CA MET A 45 0.10 2.93 -19.87
C MET A 45 0.07 1.41 -20.00
N VAL A 46 -1.04 0.77 -19.60
CA VAL A 46 -1.22 -0.69 -19.67
C VAL A 46 -2.05 -1.14 -20.87
N HIS A 47 -2.42 -0.22 -21.76
CA HIS A 47 -3.25 -0.44 -22.95
C HIS A 47 -4.62 -1.08 -22.63
N ASP A 48 -5.24 -0.68 -21.50
CA ASP A 48 -6.55 -1.17 -21.11
C ASP A 48 -7.67 -0.31 -21.69
N GLY A 49 -8.40 -0.87 -22.64
CA GLY A 49 -9.53 -0.22 -23.34
C GLY A 49 -10.89 -0.41 -22.66
N ASN A 50 -10.97 -0.81 -21.40
CA ASN A 50 -12.23 -1.02 -20.70
C ASN A 50 -13.05 0.28 -20.67
N ARG A 51 -14.27 0.22 -21.18
CA ARG A 51 -15.18 1.38 -21.27
C ARG A 51 -15.40 2.08 -19.94
N SER A 52 -15.33 1.36 -18.82
CA SER A 52 -15.49 1.93 -17.48
C SER A 52 -14.44 2.99 -17.13
N TYR A 53 -13.31 3.03 -17.86
CA TYR A 53 -12.22 4.01 -17.66
C TYR A 53 -12.27 5.18 -18.65
N TRP A 54 -12.97 5.03 -19.78
CA TRP A 54 -12.91 5.96 -20.90
C TRP A 54 -14.25 6.62 -21.24
N ASP A 55 -15.36 5.91 -21.06
CA ASP A 55 -16.71 6.36 -21.41
C ASP A 55 -17.43 6.82 -20.14
N ALA A 56 -17.41 8.13 -19.88
CA ALA A 56 -17.95 8.71 -18.66
C ALA A 56 -19.47 8.49 -18.51
N GLU A 57 -20.21 8.44 -19.62
CA GLU A 57 -21.66 8.21 -19.56
C GLU A 57 -21.97 6.75 -19.19
N TYR A 58 -21.33 5.82 -19.86
CA TYR A 58 -21.43 4.40 -19.52
C TYR A 58 -21.01 4.12 -18.08
N ALA A 59 -19.87 4.67 -17.66
CA ALA A 59 -19.33 4.44 -16.32
C ALA A 59 -20.26 5.02 -15.25
N ARG A 60 -20.82 6.22 -15.46
CA ARG A 60 -21.78 6.84 -14.53
C ARG A 60 -23.04 6.01 -14.38
N GLN A 61 -23.59 5.47 -15.49
CA GLN A 61 -24.79 4.61 -15.44
C GLN A 61 -24.51 3.29 -14.72
N ARG A 62 -23.29 2.74 -14.86
CA ARG A 62 -22.93 1.42 -14.36
C ARG A 62 -22.39 1.44 -12.94
N TRP A 63 -21.58 2.45 -12.60
CA TRP A 63 -20.76 2.51 -11.38
C TRP A 63 -20.97 3.80 -10.57
N GLY A 64 -21.64 4.79 -11.11
CA GLY A 64 -21.77 6.12 -10.51
C GLY A 64 -20.70 7.13 -10.91
N GLY A 65 -19.66 6.70 -11.63
CA GLY A 65 -18.54 7.53 -12.12
C GLY A 65 -17.52 6.68 -12.86
N LEU A 66 -16.46 7.29 -13.41
CA LEU A 66 -15.35 6.52 -13.99
C LEU A 66 -14.76 5.59 -12.93
N LEU A 67 -14.67 4.29 -13.27
CA LEU A 67 -14.17 3.27 -12.36
C LEU A 67 -12.65 3.41 -12.18
N ALA A 68 -12.18 3.36 -10.95
CA ALA A 68 -10.75 3.28 -10.68
C ALA A 68 -10.21 1.89 -11.06
N PRO A 69 -9.13 1.79 -11.86
CA PRO A 69 -8.52 0.50 -12.17
C PRO A 69 -8.10 -0.23 -10.89
N PRO A 70 -8.50 -1.50 -10.70
CA PRO A 70 -8.16 -2.26 -9.49
C PRO A 70 -6.66 -2.30 -9.18
N ALA A 71 -5.82 -2.45 -10.20
CA ALA A 71 -4.36 -2.46 -10.05
C ALA A 71 -3.77 -1.14 -9.56
N LEU A 72 -4.52 -0.04 -9.56
CA LEU A 72 -4.08 1.27 -9.08
C LEU A 72 -4.44 1.52 -7.60
N LEU A 73 -5.06 0.56 -6.89
CA LEU A 73 -5.55 0.76 -5.52
C LEU A 73 -4.51 1.41 -4.60
N MET A 74 -3.35 0.80 -4.46
CA MET A 74 -2.27 1.32 -3.61
C MET A 74 -1.68 2.63 -4.15
N GLY A 75 -1.75 2.84 -5.44
CA GLY A 75 -1.25 4.06 -6.11
C GLY A 75 -1.98 5.32 -5.68
N TRP A 76 -3.26 5.22 -5.30
CA TRP A 76 -4.03 6.38 -4.85
C TRP A 76 -3.50 6.99 -3.55
N LEU A 77 -2.83 6.20 -2.71
CA LEU A 77 -2.26 6.60 -1.42
C LEU A 77 -0.83 7.15 -1.53
N ILE A 78 -0.22 7.10 -2.72
CA ILE A 78 1.12 7.66 -2.94
C ILE A 78 1.00 9.19 -3.01
N PRO A 79 1.59 9.94 -2.06
CA PRO A 79 1.55 11.38 -2.07
C PRO A 79 2.42 11.95 -3.20
N PRO A 80 2.16 13.18 -3.66
CA PRO A 80 3.07 13.88 -4.53
C PRO A 80 4.48 13.92 -3.92
N PRO A 81 5.55 13.73 -4.69
CA PRO A 81 6.92 13.69 -4.15
C PRO A 81 7.39 15.05 -3.63
N TRP A 82 6.72 16.13 -4.01
CA TRP A 82 6.98 17.49 -3.58
C TRP A 82 5.69 18.32 -3.54
N GLN A 83 5.62 19.24 -2.57
CA GLN A 83 4.56 20.26 -2.45
C GLN A 83 5.17 21.58 -2.02
N PRO A 84 4.67 22.75 -2.51
CA PRO A 84 5.24 24.07 -2.21
C PRO A 84 5.26 24.43 -0.72
N THR A 85 4.32 23.89 0.05
CA THR A 85 4.16 24.15 1.49
C THR A 85 5.04 23.26 2.37
N GLN A 86 5.73 22.28 1.80
CA GLN A 86 6.59 21.36 2.52
C GLN A 86 8.07 21.68 2.25
N GLN A 87 8.85 21.90 3.32
CA GLN A 87 10.29 21.97 3.23
C GLN A 87 10.82 20.54 3.12
N GLY A 88 11.29 20.16 1.94
CA GLY A 88 11.86 18.84 1.63
C GLY A 88 10.92 17.94 0.82
N SER A 89 11.43 16.79 0.37
CA SER A 89 10.64 15.77 -0.32
C SER A 89 9.67 15.08 0.65
N VAL A 90 8.44 14.86 0.20
CA VAL A 90 7.49 14.02 0.94
C VAL A 90 8.04 12.59 0.93
N ARG A 91 8.50 12.13 2.10
CA ARG A 91 8.79 10.70 2.23
C ARG A 91 7.47 9.95 2.23
N PRO A 92 7.33 8.88 1.44
CA PRO A 92 6.21 7.97 1.62
C PRO A 92 6.16 7.57 3.10
N VAL A 93 5.00 7.69 3.73
CA VAL A 93 4.86 7.26 5.12
C VAL A 93 5.24 5.80 5.18
N ALA A 94 6.25 5.47 5.96
CA ALA A 94 6.65 4.09 6.17
C ALA A 94 5.44 3.33 6.73
N GLY A 95 4.94 2.35 5.97
CA GLY A 95 3.84 1.51 6.40
C GLY A 95 4.16 0.81 7.73
N LEU A 96 3.14 0.33 8.42
CA LEU A 96 3.28 -0.39 9.68
C LEU A 96 4.29 -1.54 9.57
N LEU A 97 4.35 -2.21 8.41
CA LEU A 97 5.31 -3.29 8.10
C LEU A 97 6.77 -2.93 8.37
N LEU A 98 7.19 -1.69 8.09
CA LEU A 98 8.58 -1.25 8.28
C LEU A 98 8.88 -0.87 9.73
N ARG A 99 7.86 -0.65 10.52
CA ARG A 99 7.94 -0.30 11.96
C ARG A 99 7.95 -1.52 12.86
N VAL A 100 7.70 -2.72 12.32
CA VAL A 100 7.80 -3.97 13.08
C VAL A 100 9.27 -4.25 13.40
N PRO A 101 9.64 -4.37 14.69
CA PRO A 101 11.04 -4.54 15.11
C PRO A 101 11.50 -5.99 14.86
N LEU A 102 12.34 -6.18 13.85
CA LEU A 102 12.89 -7.49 13.45
C LEU A 102 14.38 -7.36 13.10
N PRO A 103 15.15 -8.44 13.20
CA PRO A 103 16.60 -8.39 12.95
C PRO A 103 16.97 -8.24 11.46
N GLY A 104 16.06 -8.53 10.53
CA GLY A 104 16.36 -8.48 9.10
C GLY A 104 16.72 -7.07 8.61
N THR A 105 17.72 -6.98 7.74
CA THR A 105 18.27 -5.72 7.21
C THR A 105 17.67 -5.29 5.89
N THR A 106 16.93 -6.18 5.23
CA THR A 106 16.26 -5.91 3.95
C THR A 106 14.87 -6.53 3.91
N PHE A 107 14.08 -6.17 2.91
CA PHE A 107 12.73 -6.69 2.75
C PHE A 107 12.34 -6.75 1.28
N ILE A 108 11.38 -7.62 0.99
CA ILE A 108 10.66 -7.67 -0.29
C ILE A 108 9.16 -7.79 -0.03
N ASN A 109 8.36 -7.25 -0.94
CA ASN A 109 6.94 -7.57 -0.98
C ASN A 109 6.79 -8.97 -1.58
N ALA A 110 6.25 -9.90 -0.80
CA ALA A 110 6.10 -11.31 -1.18
C ALA A 110 4.73 -11.61 -1.80
N ALA A 111 3.67 -10.95 -1.32
CA ALA A 111 2.32 -11.12 -1.85
C ALA A 111 1.40 -9.95 -1.48
N ASN A 112 0.41 -9.71 -2.33
CA ASN A 112 -0.76 -8.89 -2.06
C ASN A 112 -2.00 -9.66 -2.46
N ASP A 113 -2.92 -9.83 -1.51
CA ASP A 113 -4.26 -10.40 -1.71
C ASP A 113 -5.28 -9.29 -1.54
N VAL A 114 -5.89 -8.85 -2.65
CA VAL A 114 -6.84 -7.73 -2.66
C VAL A 114 -8.26 -8.23 -2.88
N GLU A 115 -9.15 -7.87 -1.93
CA GLU A 115 -10.59 -8.06 -2.04
C GLU A 115 -11.24 -6.71 -2.28
N PHE A 116 -11.96 -6.55 -3.40
CA PHE A 116 -12.79 -5.39 -3.68
C PHE A 116 -14.21 -5.66 -3.23
N LEU A 117 -14.76 -4.78 -2.36
CA LEU A 117 -16.08 -4.90 -1.76
C LEU A 117 -17.08 -3.98 -2.44
N GLU A 118 -16.61 -2.78 -2.82
CA GLU A 118 -17.41 -1.77 -3.49
C GLU A 118 -16.61 -1.11 -4.62
N PRO A 119 -17.25 -0.64 -5.69
CA PRO A 119 -16.58 0.12 -6.73
C PRO A 119 -15.94 1.39 -6.15
N ILE A 120 -14.71 1.65 -6.56
CA ILE A 120 -14.02 2.93 -6.33
C ILE A 120 -14.16 3.75 -7.59
N VAL A 121 -14.69 4.96 -7.48
CA VAL A 121 -14.99 5.79 -8.65
C VAL A 121 -14.35 7.17 -8.55
N GLU A 122 -14.33 7.88 -9.66
CA GLU A 122 -13.90 9.28 -9.72
C GLU A 122 -14.61 10.10 -8.67
N GLY A 123 -13.85 10.90 -7.92
CA GLY A 123 -14.31 11.74 -6.81
C GLY A 123 -14.17 11.08 -5.43
N ASP A 124 -13.94 9.78 -5.34
CA ASP A 124 -13.71 9.12 -4.05
C ASP A 124 -12.40 9.59 -3.42
N LEU A 125 -12.44 9.95 -2.14
CA LEU A 125 -11.27 10.23 -1.33
C LEU A 125 -11.00 9.04 -0.41
N LEU A 126 -9.89 8.35 -0.63
CA LEU A 126 -9.56 7.11 0.07
C LEU A 126 -8.77 7.38 1.35
N THR A 127 -9.11 6.64 2.39
CA THR A 127 -8.34 6.52 3.64
C THR A 127 -8.02 5.07 3.88
N VAL A 128 -6.79 4.77 4.32
CA VAL A 128 -6.35 3.42 4.68
C VAL A 128 -5.90 3.36 6.14
N VAL A 129 -6.22 2.25 6.79
CA VAL A 129 -5.68 1.84 8.10
C VAL A 129 -5.03 0.48 7.90
N GLU A 130 -3.81 0.33 8.42
CA GLU A 130 -3.07 -0.93 8.42
C GLU A 130 -3.18 -1.58 9.81
N GLU A 131 -3.38 -2.89 9.86
CA GLU A 131 -3.34 -3.71 11.07
C GLU A 131 -2.26 -4.79 10.91
N LEU A 132 -1.38 -4.95 11.91
CA LEU A 132 -0.42 -6.06 11.94
C LEU A 132 -1.15 -7.36 12.30
N VAL A 133 -1.32 -8.25 11.34
CA VAL A 133 -2.08 -9.50 11.51
C VAL A 133 -1.22 -10.61 12.09
N SER A 134 0.02 -10.76 11.57
CA SER A 134 0.90 -11.84 12.02
C SER A 134 2.36 -11.58 11.68
N VAL A 135 3.23 -12.24 12.45
CA VAL A 135 4.66 -12.38 12.17
C VAL A 135 4.99 -13.87 12.24
N SER A 136 5.56 -14.42 11.18
CA SER A 136 5.93 -15.84 11.17
C SER A 136 7.14 -16.13 12.06
N PRO A 137 7.29 -17.36 12.58
CA PRO A 137 8.59 -17.82 13.04
C PRO A 137 9.66 -17.65 11.96
N GLU A 138 10.94 -17.72 12.37
CA GLU A 138 12.05 -17.62 11.42
C GLU A 138 11.90 -18.63 10.27
N LYS A 139 12.16 -18.17 9.07
CA LYS A 139 12.14 -18.97 7.83
C LYS A 139 13.43 -18.80 7.06
N ARG A 140 13.94 -19.92 6.58
CA ARG A 140 15.08 -19.96 5.64
C ARG A 140 14.55 -20.06 4.22
N THR A 141 14.98 -19.15 3.36
CA THR A 141 14.65 -19.12 1.93
C THR A 141 15.93 -19.02 1.11
N ARG A 142 15.82 -19.06 -0.22
CA ARG A 142 16.96 -18.79 -1.11
C ARG A 142 17.50 -17.35 -1.01
N LEU A 143 16.68 -16.41 -0.54
CA LEU A 143 17.07 -15.01 -0.38
C LEU A 143 17.83 -14.77 0.92
N GLY A 144 17.61 -15.60 1.94
CA GLY A 144 18.18 -15.43 3.26
C GLY A 144 17.28 -15.98 4.36
N VAL A 145 17.57 -15.55 5.59
CA VAL A 145 16.87 -15.98 6.79
C VAL A 145 16.10 -14.79 7.37
N GLY A 146 14.83 -14.98 7.71
CA GLY A 146 13.99 -13.91 8.23
C GLY A 146 12.57 -14.32 8.54
N HIS A 147 11.66 -13.34 8.55
CA HIS A 147 10.28 -13.48 8.98
C HIS A 147 9.33 -12.94 7.93
N PHE A 148 8.20 -13.62 7.71
CA PHE A 148 7.09 -13.07 6.98
C PHE A 148 6.24 -12.22 7.92
N VAL A 149 5.93 -11.02 7.50
CA VAL A 149 5.08 -10.06 8.23
C VAL A 149 3.84 -9.84 7.40
N GLN A 150 2.66 -10.03 7.98
CA GLN A 150 1.38 -9.79 7.32
C GLN A 150 0.67 -8.60 7.93
N THR A 151 0.20 -7.69 7.08
CA THR A 151 -0.75 -6.65 7.46
C THR A 151 -2.06 -6.81 6.69
N LEU A 152 -3.14 -6.30 7.29
CA LEU A 152 -4.42 -6.08 6.64
C LEU A 152 -4.62 -4.59 6.48
N GLU A 153 -4.65 -4.11 5.25
CA GLU A 153 -4.97 -2.74 4.89
C GLU A 153 -6.46 -2.65 4.59
N THR A 154 -7.18 -1.80 5.31
CA THR A 154 -8.61 -1.54 5.08
C THR A 154 -8.78 -0.17 4.45
N TYR A 155 -9.27 -0.14 3.21
CA TYR A 155 -9.52 1.08 2.44
C TYR A 155 -10.97 1.51 2.60
N ARG A 156 -11.16 2.78 2.93
CA ARG A 156 -12.48 3.41 3.06
C ARG A 156 -12.55 4.65 2.19
N ARG A 157 -13.74 4.94 1.67
CA ARG A 157 -14.02 6.23 1.07
C ARG A 157 -14.53 7.23 2.12
N GLN A 158 -14.73 8.48 1.73
CA GLN A 158 -15.05 9.61 2.61
C GLN A 158 -16.33 9.45 3.46
N ASP A 159 -17.27 8.60 3.04
CA ASP A 159 -18.49 8.27 3.79
C ASP A 159 -18.30 7.15 4.82
N GLY A 160 -17.09 6.61 4.95
CA GLY A 160 -16.75 5.51 5.84
C GLY A 160 -16.96 4.11 5.26
N THR A 161 -17.55 3.99 4.06
CA THR A 161 -17.76 2.69 3.39
C THR A 161 -16.43 2.00 3.12
N VAL A 162 -16.31 0.74 3.51
CA VAL A 162 -15.14 -0.10 3.17
C VAL A 162 -15.23 -0.50 1.70
N VAL A 163 -14.28 -0.08 0.90
CA VAL A 163 -14.26 -0.34 -0.54
C VAL A 163 -13.33 -1.47 -0.94
N ALA A 164 -12.25 -1.67 -0.18
CA ALA A 164 -11.31 -2.77 -0.43
C ALA A 164 -10.56 -3.17 0.84
N ARG A 165 -10.04 -4.39 0.83
CA ARG A 165 -9.06 -4.89 1.79
C ARG A 165 -7.88 -5.46 1.03
N ASN A 166 -6.68 -5.20 1.52
CA ASN A 166 -5.45 -5.80 0.99
C ASN A 166 -4.71 -6.49 2.13
N ARG A 167 -4.52 -7.80 1.99
CA ARG A 167 -3.61 -8.55 2.85
C ARG A 167 -2.23 -8.52 2.21
N ASN A 168 -1.36 -7.69 2.75
CA ASN A 168 0.01 -7.56 2.29
C ASN A 168 0.91 -8.49 3.10
N THR A 169 1.78 -9.23 2.42
CA THR A 169 2.81 -10.09 3.01
C THR A 169 4.17 -9.61 2.58
N LEU A 170 4.98 -9.20 3.55
CA LEU A 170 6.35 -8.77 3.35
C LEU A 170 7.30 -9.81 3.97
N PHE A 171 8.38 -10.15 3.27
CA PHE A 171 9.46 -10.95 3.83
C PHE A 171 10.59 -10.02 4.24
N ARG A 172 10.84 -9.94 5.56
CA ARG A 172 11.95 -9.19 6.14
C ARG A 172 13.05 -10.16 6.55
N PHE A 173 14.29 -9.96 6.04
CA PHE A 173 15.33 -10.96 6.15
C PHE A 173 16.74 -10.35 6.15
N THR A 174 17.69 -11.15 6.63
CA THR A 174 19.12 -10.94 6.40
C THR A 174 19.52 -11.74 5.15
N PRO A 175 20.07 -11.10 4.11
CA PRO A 175 20.47 -11.81 2.89
C PRO A 175 21.44 -12.96 3.17
N ALA A 176 21.33 -14.05 2.38
CA ALA A 176 22.34 -15.08 2.37
C ALA A 176 23.68 -14.47 1.91
N ALA A 177 24.80 -14.93 2.48
CA ALA A 177 26.11 -14.55 1.97
C ALA A 177 26.19 -14.89 0.47
N ALA A 178 26.74 -13.97 -0.31
CA ALA A 178 27.03 -14.28 -1.72
C ALA A 178 28.00 -15.46 -1.78
N PRO A 179 27.78 -16.40 -2.73
CA PRO A 179 28.66 -17.56 -2.90
C PRO A 179 30.08 -17.16 -3.29
#